data_f6dcc89a21c84c48f957d36e1ae8c13f
#
_entry.id   f6dcc89a21c84c48f957d36e1ae8c13f
#
_cell.length_a   1.000
_cell.length_b   1.000
_cell.length_c   1.000
_cell.angle_alpha   90.00
_cell.angle_beta   90.00
_cell.angle_gamma   90.00
#
_symmetry.space_group_name_H-M   'P 1'
#
loop_
_entity.id
_entity.type
_entity.pdbx_description
1 polymer ?
#
loop_
_entity_poly.entity_id
_entity_poly.type
_entity_poly.pdbx_seq_one_letter_code
_entity_poly.pdbx_strand_id
1 'polypeptide(L)'
;MKKYRTAWISDVHLGTKGSNANALLGFLREYEVETLYVVGDLIDVWQLRRGIYWPQEHNDVIQKIMRKGRKGTRVIYIPGNHDEFIAGFFGNYGSISILQNHIHVTADGKRLLVMHGHELDTVIQNVKWLAFLGDMGYQFLLGLNRPINALRRLLGLQYWSLSAYVKMRVKDAVSFIGRFEEEIVHYSLKHNVQGVVCGHIHAPAIRNINGVHYYNSGDWVESASALLEDFSGNIELITRYVESTKPEQSAARGEENEELSPLPGSAIQESPL
;
A
#
# COMPACT_ATOMS: atom_id res chain seq x y z
N MET A 1 9.81 20.46 1.65
CA MET A 1 9.92 19.12 1.04
C MET A 1 11.28 18.54 1.44
N LYS A 2 11.28 17.30 1.90
CA LYS A 2 12.50 16.57 2.23
C LYS A 2 13.08 15.98 0.95
N LYS A 3 14.39 16.06 0.76
CA LYS A 3 15.07 15.57 -0.46
C LYS A 3 15.79 14.26 -0.17
N TYR A 4 15.57 13.29 -1.05
CA TYR A 4 16.21 11.99 -1.03
C TYR A 4 16.68 11.62 -2.43
N ARG A 5 17.61 10.66 -2.52
CA ARG A 5 18.10 10.17 -3.80
C ARG A 5 17.08 9.26 -4.47
N THR A 6 16.53 8.31 -3.71
CA THR A 6 15.60 7.31 -4.26
C THR A 6 14.44 7.04 -3.30
N ALA A 7 13.27 6.74 -3.85
CA ALA A 7 12.14 6.17 -3.10
C ALA A 7 11.63 4.92 -3.79
N TRP A 8 11.19 3.93 -3.00
CA TRP A 8 10.48 2.74 -3.47
C TRP A 8 9.11 2.67 -2.81
N ILE A 9 8.09 2.54 -3.62
CA ILE A 9 6.69 2.30 -3.21
C ILE A 9 6.20 1.05 -3.92
N SER A 10 5.35 0.25 -3.30
CA SER A 10 4.74 -0.94 -3.89
C SER A 10 3.32 -1.13 -3.37
N ASP A 11 2.58 -2.04 -3.97
CA ASP A 11 1.33 -2.59 -3.46
C ASP A 11 0.32 -1.48 -3.07
N VAL A 12 0.07 -0.57 -4.01
CA VAL A 12 -0.85 0.57 -3.83
C VAL A 12 -2.30 0.14 -4.04
N HIS A 13 -2.53 -0.80 -4.94
CA HIS A 13 -3.84 -1.39 -5.27
C HIS A 13 -4.91 -0.34 -5.57
N LEU A 14 -4.59 0.67 -6.41
CA LEU A 14 -5.59 1.59 -6.94
C LEU A 14 -6.69 0.81 -7.68
N GLY A 15 -7.94 1.14 -7.43
CA GLY A 15 -9.10 0.36 -7.90
C GLY A 15 -9.75 -0.44 -6.79
N THR A 16 -9.18 -0.46 -5.57
CA THR A 16 -9.77 -1.07 -4.39
C THR A 16 -10.19 -0.04 -3.35
N LYS A 17 -11.17 -0.39 -2.51
CA LYS A 17 -11.57 0.46 -1.37
C LYS A 17 -10.51 0.47 -0.25
N GLY A 18 -9.62 -0.51 -0.24
CA GLY A 18 -8.56 -0.63 0.76
C GLY A 18 -7.35 0.25 0.45
N SER A 19 -7.21 0.75 -0.78
CA SER A 19 -6.08 1.61 -1.16
C SER A 19 -6.08 2.92 -0.39
N ASN A 20 -4.95 3.22 0.26
CA ASN A 20 -4.76 4.46 1.00
C ASN A 20 -4.10 5.54 0.12
N ALA A 21 -4.81 5.90 -0.95
CA ALA A 21 -4.34 6.86 -1.95
C ALA A 21 -3.99 8.22 -1.32
N ASN A 22 -4.75 8.66 -0.30
CA ASN A 22 -4.50 9.94 0.37
C ASN A 22 -3.19 9.97 1.15
N ALA A 23 -2.85 8.88 1.85
CA ALA A 23 -1.56 8.75 2.53
C ALA A 23 -0.40 8.77 1.52
N LEU A 24 -0.54 8.04 0.39
CA LEU A 24 0.44 8.06 -0.68
C LEU A 24 0.59 9.46 -1.29
N LEU A 25 -0.50 10.17 -1.54
CA LEU A 25 -0.46 11.55 -2.02
C LEU A 25 0.29 12.47 -1.05
N GLY A 26 0.06 12.30 0.25
CA GLY A 26 0.80 13.01 1.30
C GLY A 26 2.30 12.73 1.22
N PHE A 27 2.68 11.46 1.11
CA PHE A 27 4.07 11.03 0.93
C PHE A 27 4.70 11.65 -0.34
N LEU A 28 4.05 11.52 -1.49
CA LEU A 28 4.53 12.06 -2.76
C LEU A 28 4.62 13.60 -2.78
N ARG A 29 3.91 14.31 -1.89
CA ARG A 29 4.03 15.77 -1.70
C ARG A 29 5.19 16.16 -0.79
N GLU A 30 5.41 15.38 0.26
CA GLU A 30 6.43 15.66 1.29
C GLU A 30 7.85 15.37 0.79
N TYR A 31 8.02 14.28 0.02
CA TYR A 31 9.34 13.81 -0.41
C TYR A 31 9.61 14.15 -1.88
N GLU A 32 10.75 14.82 -2.12
CA GLU A 32 11.34 14.98 -3.46
C GLU A 32 12.46 13.95 -3.62
N VAL A 33 12.45 13.25 -4.76
CA VAL A 33 13.43 12.22 -5.06
C VAL A 33 13.95 12.36 -6.49
N GLU A 34 15.21 11.96 -6.71
CA GLU A 34 15.78 11.89 -8.05
C GLU A 34 15.22 10.69 -8.81
N THR A 35 15.02 9.55 -8.12
CA THR A 35 14.44 8.33 -8.68
C THR A 35 13.27 7.84 -7.83
N LEU A 36 12.14 7.57 -8.47
CA LEU A 36 10.97 6.93 -7.87
C LEU A 36 10.76 5.56 -8.51
N TYR A 37 10.87 4.51 -7.73
CA TYR A 37 10.45 3.17 -8.13
C TYR A 37 9.00 2.93 -7.70
N VAL A 38 8.20 2.43 -8.64
CA VAL A 38 6.89 1.84 -8.40
C VAL A 38 7.05 0.34 -8.59
N VAL A 39 7.07 -0.39 -7.47
CA VAL A 39 7.50 -1.79 -7.43
C VAL A 39 6.28 -2.71 -7.37
N GLY A 40 5.51 -2.70 -8.45
CA GLY A 40 4.36 -3.56 -8.67
C GLY A 40 3.08 -3.19 -7.94
N ASP A 41 2.00 -3.74 -8.45
CA ASP A 41 0.65 -3.67 -7.90
C ASP A 41 0.19 -2.21 -7.62
N LEU A 42 0.54 -1.29 -8.56
CA LEU A 42 0.03 0.08 -8.51
C LEU A 42 -1.47 0.10 -8.76
N ILE A 43 -1.94 -0.68 -9.74
CA ILE A 43 -3.36 -0.75 -10.14
C ILE A 43 -3.86 -2.18 -9.96
N ASP A 44 -4.94 -2.36 -9.19
CA ASP A 44 -5.58 -3.66 -9.03
C ASP A 44 -6.57 -3.94 -10.16
N VAL A 45 -6.06 -4.44 -11.28
CA VAL A 45 -6.88 -4.79 -12.45
C VAL A 45 -7.79 -5.98 -12.16
N TRP A 46 -7.40 -6.89 -11.26
CA TRP A 46 -8.26 -8.01 -10.90
C TRP A 46 -9.54 -7.53 -10.21
N GLN A 47 -9.43 -6.53 -9.35
CA GLN A 47 -10.58 -5.95 -8.67
C GLN A 47 -11.41 -5.08 -9.61
N LEU A 48 -10.78 -4.30 -10.46
CA LEU A 48 -11.47 -3.47 -11.47
C LEU A 48 -12.30 -4.32 -12.47
N ARG A 49 -11.87 -5.54 -12.79
CA ARG A 49 -12.65 -6.50 -13.60
C ARG A 49 -13.91 -7.01 -12.93
N ARG A 50 -13.97 -6.98 -11.59
CA ARG A 50 -15.16 -7.40 -10.81
C ARG A 50 -16.15 -6.26 -10.57
N GLY A 51 -15.66 -5.02 -10.58
CA GLY A 51 -16.46 -3.83 -10.41
C GLY A 51 -15.59 -2.59 -10.36
N ILE A 52 -15.98 -1.56 -11.08
CA ILE A 52 -15.18 -0.33 -11.19
C ILE A 52 -15.36 0.48 -9.90
N TYR A 53 -14.27 0.65 -9.16
CA TYR A 53 -14.13 1.61 -8.07
C TYR A 53 -12.92 2.48 -8.34
N TRP A 54 -13.15 3.75 -8.71
CA TRP A 54 -12.09 4.66 -9.07
C TRP A 54 -12.41 6.08 -8.60
N PRO A 55 -12.23 6.37 -7.31
CA PRO A 55 -12.44 7.72 -6.77
C PRO A 55 -11.35 8.69 -7.25
N GLN A 56 -11.58 9.98 -7.05
CA GLN A 56 -10.70 11.03 -7.54
C GLN A 56 -9.26 10.90 -7.01
N GLU A 57 -9.09 10.44 -5.77
CA GLU A 57 -7.78 10.27 -5.14
C GLU A 57 -6.89 9.27 -5.90
N HIS A 58 -7.49 8.23 -6.51
CA HIS A 58 -6.75 7.29 -7.35
C HIS A 58 -6.20 7.95 -8.60
N ASN A 59 -7.01 8.79 -9.23
CA ASN A 59 -6.59 9.57 -10.38
C ASN A 59 -5.49 10.56 -10.00
N ASP A 60 -5.61 11.20 -8.83
CA ASP A 60 -4.62 12.17 -8.33
C ASP A 60 -3.25 11.52 -8.06
N VAL A 61 -3.21 10.26 -7.59
CA VAL A 61 -1.96 9.49 -7.44
C VAL A 61 -1.26 9.33 -8.78
N ILE A 62 -1.98 8.85 -9.80
CA ILE A 62 -1.41 8.68 -11.15
C ILE A 62 -0.88 10.01 -11.68
N GLN A 63 -1.69 11.07 -11.61
CA GLN A 63 -1.28 12.41 -12.03
C GLN A 63 -0.05 12.92 -11.25
N LYS A 64 0.03 12.62 -9.95
CA LYS A 64 1.15 13.06 -9.12
C LYS A 64 2.45 12.37 -9.52
N ILE A 65 2.42 11.06 -9.80
CA ILE A 65 3.57 10.30 -10.30
C ILE A 65 4.02 10.84 -11.67
N MET A 66 3.08 11.02 -12.61
CA MET A 66 3.34 11.59 -13.93
C MET A 66 3.95 12.99 -13.84
N ARG A 67 3.44 13.82 -12.92
CA ARG A 67 3.95 15.19 -12.69
C ARG A 67 5.37 15.18 -12.11
N LYS A 68 5.71 14.22 -11.23
CA LYS A 68 7.09 14.06 -10.74
C LYS A 68 8.03 13.74 -11.91
N GLY A 69 7.65 12.80 -12.77
CA GLY A 69 8.41 12.49 -13.99
C GLY A 69 8.63 13.74 -14.85
N ARG A 70 7.58 14.50 -15.12
CA ARG A 70 7.69 15.75 -15.90
C ARG A 70 8.56 16.82 -15.24
N LYS A 71 8.75 16.78 -13.92
CA LYS A 71 9.62 17.69 -13.17
C LYS A 71 11.06 17.20 -13.02
N GLY A 72 11.43 16.09 -13.69
CA GLY A 72 12.79 15.57 -13.71
C GLY A 72 13.05 14.38 -12.80
N THR A 73 12.09 13.90 -12.01
CA THR A 73 12.22 12.63 -11.29
C THR A 73 12.25 11.48 -12.30
N ARG A 74 13.24 10.61 -12.26
CA ARG A 74 13.24 9.35 -13.02
C ARG A 74 12.23 8.39 -12.39
N VAL A 75 11.20 8.02 -13.10
CA VAL A 75 10.19 7.05 -12.63
C VAL A 75 10.47 5.68 -13.26
N ILE A 76 10.65 4.66 -12.43
CA ILE A 76 10.86 3.28 -12.88
C ILE A 76 9.68 2.46 -12.36
N TYR A 77 8.88 1.93 -13.28
CA TYR A 77 7.75 1.09 -12.97
C TYR A 77 8.09 -0.37 -13.26
N ILE A 78 7.97 -1.21 -12.25
CA ILE A 78 8.13 -2.66 -12.32
C ILE A 78 6.74 -3.25 -12.08
N PRO A 79 6.08 -3.87 -13.06
CA PRO A 79 4.74 -4.44 -12.89
C PRO A 79 4.71 -5.56 -11.86
N GLY A 80 3.60 -5.64 -11.12
CA GLY A 80 3.29 -6.77 -10.24
C GLY A 80 2.29 -7.73 -10.88
N ASN A 81 1.75 -8.66 -10.08
CA ASN A 81 0.78 -9.63 -10.59
C ASN A 81 -0.63 -9.06 -10.77
N HIS A 82 -1.01 -8.00 -10.04
CA HIS A 82 -2.30 -7.34 -10.22
C HIS A 82 -2.36 -6.41 -11.42
N ASP A 83 -1.21 -5.94 -11.89
CA ASP A 83 -1.06 -5.07 -13.06
C ASP A 83 -0.12 -5.64 -14.13
N GLU A 84 -0.01 -6.97 -14.20
CA GLU A 84 0.84 -7.71 -15.14
C GLU A 84 0.60 -7.33 -16.62
N PHE A 85 -0.61 -6.85 -16.98
CA PHE A 85 -0.89 -6.41 -18.35
C PHE A 85 0.07 -5.30 -18.83
N ILE A 86 0.65 -4.52 -17.91
CA ILE A 86 1.64 -3.48 -18.19
C ILE A 86 2.96 -4.08 -18.68
N ALA A 87 3.24 -5.35 -18.38
CA ALA A 87 4.42 -6.05 -18.88
C ALA A 87 4.49 -6.13 -20.40
N GLY A 88 3.36 -6.02 -21.11
CA GLY A 88 3.30 -5.88 -22.57
C GLY A 88 3.89 -4.56 -23.11
N PHE A 89 4.23 -3.61 -22.25
CA PHE A 89 4.68 -2.26 -22.60
C PHE A 89 6.06 -1.93 -22.04
N PHE A 90 6.95 -2.93 -21.92
CA PHE A 90 8.33 -2.65 -21.51
C PHE A 90 9.01 -1.65 -22.45
N GLY A 91 9.69 -0.67 -21.87
CA GLY A 91 10.36 0.39 -22.62
C GLY A 91 10.52 1.68 -21.85
N ASN A 92 11.04 2.68 -22.56
CA ASN A 92 11.25 4.03 -22.02
C ASN A 92 10.28 5.03 -22.63
N TYR A 93 9.56 5.73 -21.79
CA TYR A 93 8.53 6.71 -22.15
C TYR A 93 8.89 8.07 -21.55
N GLY A 94 9.94 8.70 -22.09
CA GLY A 94 10.49 9.96 -21.54
C GLY A 94 11.14 9.72 -20.17
N SER A 95 10.57 10.34 -19.13
CA SER A 95 11.05 10.18 -17.75
C SER A 95 10.52 8.92 -17.03
N ILE A 96 9.70 8.11 -17.69
CA ILE A 96 9.12 6.88 -17.15
C ILE A 96 9.69 5.70 -17.89
N SER A 97 10.20 4.71 -17.17
CA SER A 97 10.66 3.43 -17.72
C SER A 97 9.79 2.32 -17.13
N ILE A 98 9.32 1.41 -17.99
CA ILE A 98 8.61 0.18 -17.57
C ILE A 98 9.57 -0.98 -17.79
N LEU A 99 9.95 -1.67 -16.71
CA LEU A 99 10.97 -2.71 -16.73
C LEU A 99 10.47 -3.93 -15.95
N GLN A 100 10.92 -5.12 -16.33
CA GLN A 100 10.61 -6.34 -15.58
C GLN A 100 11.28 -6.35 -14.20
N ASN A 101 12.52 -5.92 -14.14
CA ASN A 101 13.31 -5.68 -12.94
C ASN A 101 14.39 -4.63 -13.24
N HIS A 102 15.09 -4.15 -12.22
CA HIS A 102 16.16 -3.18 -12.42
C HIS A 102 17.25 -3.37 -11.37
N ILE A 103 18.52 -3.22 -11.76
CA ILE A 103 19.63 -3.15 -10.80
C ILE A 103 19.83 -1.69 -10.42
N HIS A 104 19.48 -1.36 -9.19
CA HIS A 104 19.75 -0.06 -8.58
C HIS A 104 21.16 -0.06 -7.96
N VAL A 105 21.92 1.00 -8.21
CA VAL A 105 23.20 1.21 -7.55
C VAL A 105 23.02 2.32 -6.52
N THR A 106 23.17 1.98 -5.25
CA THR A 106 23.07 2.94 -4.15
C THR A 106 24.20 3.98 -4.19
N ALA A 107 24.05 5.07 -3.45
CA ALA A 107 25.09 6.11 -3.41
C ALA A 107 26.42 5.58 -2.84
N ASP A 108 26.39 4.60 -1.96
CA ASP A 108 27.58 3.90 -1.41
C ASP A 108 28.06 2.72 -2.30
N GLY A 109 27.51 2.55 -3.49
CA GLY A 109 27.97 1.61 -4.51
C GLY A 109 27.40 0.18 -4.42
N LYS A 110 26.50 -0.11 -3.50
CA LYS A 110 25.83 -1.44 -3.43
C LYS A 110 24.88 -1.63 -4.62
N ARG A 111 24.88 -2.83 -5.17
CA ARG A 111 23.96 -3.22 -6.24
C ARG A 111 22.76 -3.94 -5.64
N LEU A 112 21.57 -3.38 -5.82
CA LEU A 112 20.32 -3.94 -5.33
C LEU A 112 19.45 -4.33 -6.53
N LEU A 113 18.97 -5.57 -6.55
CA LEU A 113 17.96 -5.98 -7.51
C LEU A 113 16.60 -5.46 -7.04
N VAL A 114 15.94 -4.68 -7.89
CA VAL A 114 14.57 -4.20 -7.67
C VAL A 114 13.62 -5.06 -8.51
N MET A 115 12.70 -5.76 -7.84
CA MET A 115 11.70 -6.63 -8.47
C MET A 115 10.42 -6.61 -7.62
N HIS A 116 9.26 -6.99 -8.19
CA HIS A 116 8.05 -7.01 -7.36
C HIS A 116 8.08 -8.15 -6.34
N GLY A 117 8.42 -9.36 -6.74
CA GLY A 117 8.53 -10.53 -5.88
C GLY A 117 7.55 -11.65 -6.22
N HIS A 118 6.50 -11.40 -7.01
CA HIS A 118 5.52 -12.41 -7.43
C HIS A 118 6.13 -13.53 -8.28
N GLU A 119 7.29 -13.28 -8.89
CA GLU A 119 8.04 -14.27 -9.69
C GLU A 119 8.48 -15.47 -8.81
N LEU A 120 8.53 -15.28 -7.50
CA LEU A 120 8.87 -16.33 -6.54
C LEU A 120 7.65 -17.13 -6.05
N ASP A 121 6.43 -16.72 -6.41
CA ASP A 121 5.17 -17.37 -5.98
C ASP A 121 5.02 -18.82 -6.46
N THR A 122 5.66 -19.20 -7.56
CA THR A 122 5.64 -20.60 -8.05
C THR A 122 6.23 -21.58 -7.04
N VAL A 123 7.09 -21.09 -6.15
CA VAL A 123 7.70 -21.84 -5.05
C VAL A 123 6.83 -21.79 -3.78
N ILE A 124 5.93 -20.78 -3.67
CA ILE A 124 5.30 -20.39 -2.39
C ILE A 124 3.79 -20.17 -2.54
N GLN A 125 3.03 -21.19 -2.94
CA GLN A 125 1.56 -21.06 -3.03
C GLN A 125 0.89 -20.96 -1.64
N ASN A 126 0.03 -19.92 -1.49
CA ASN A 126 -1.05 -19.78 -0.49
C ASN A 126 -0.77 -19.15 0.88
N VAL A 127 -0.56 -17.82 1.02
CA VAL A 127 -0.88 -17.14 2.30
C VAL A 127 -1.24 -15.63 2.17
N LYS A 128 -2.10 -15.22 1.26
CA LYS A 128 -2.41 -13.79 1.03
C LYS A 128 -3.40 -13.12 2.01
N TRP A 129 -3.90 -13.77 3.07
CA TRP A 129 -4.95 -13.17 3.92
C TRP A 129 -4.59 -13.05 5.42
N LEU A 130 -3.35 -13.34 5.77
CA LEU A 130 -2.97 -13.44 7.19
C LEU A 130 -2.49 -12.13 7.83
N ALA A 131 -2.11 -11.13 7.04
CA ALA A 131 -1.79 -9.80 7.57
C ALA A 131 -3.01 -9.12 8.24
N PHE A 132 -4.22 -9.59 7.94
CA PHE A 132 -5.47 -9.04 8.47
C PHE A 132 -5.77 -9.37 9.94
N LEU A 133 -4.96 -10.19 10.59
CA LEU A 133 -5.18 -10.61 11.97
C LEU A 133 -4.13 -10.04 12.94
N GLY A 134 -4.04 -8.71 13.01
CA GLY A 134 -3.33 -8.05 14.09
C GLY A 134 -3.89 -8.43 15.48
N ASP A 135 -3.13 -8.12 16.53
CA ASP A 135 -3.39 -8.50 17.94
C ASP A 135 -4.85 -8.28 18.40
N MET A 136 -5.53 -7.25 17.90
CA MET A 136 -6.91 -6.94 18.25
C MET A 136 -7.91 -7.94 17.67
N GLY A 137 -7.65 -8.46 16.46
CA GLY A 137 -8.45 -9.52 15.85
C GLY A 137 -8.30 -10.86 16.58
N TYR A 138 -7.13 -11.18 17.10
CA TYR A 138 -6.89 -12.43 17.83
C TYR A 138 -7.69 -12.51 19.13
N GLN A 139 -7.71 -11.45 19.94
CA GLN A 139 -8.50 -11.37 21.17
C GLN A 139 -10.00 -11.44 20.90
N PHE A 140 -10.46 -10.77 19.85
CA PHE A 140 -11.86 -10.83 19.40
C PHE A 140 -12.25 -12.24 18.97
N LEU A 141 -11.38 -12.92 18.20
CA LEU A 141 -11.60 -14.31 17.76
C LEU A 141 -11.63 -15.31 18.91
N LEU A 142 -10.79 -15.12 19.95
CA LEU A 142 -10.85 -15.91 21.17
C LEU A 142 -12.20 -15.76 21.89
N GLY A 143 -12.74 -14.54 21.93
CA GLY A 143 -14.08 -14.25 22.47
C GLY A 143 -15.20 -14.94 21.68
N LEU A 144 -15.07 -15.03 20.36
CA LEU A 144 -16.06 -15.68 19.47
C LEU A 144 -16.04 -17.21 19.55
N ASN A 145 -15.02 -17.82 20.09
CA ASN A 145 -14.90 -19.30 20.15
C ASN A 145 -16.03 -19.95 20.95
N ARG A 146 -16.49 -19.31 22.04
CA ARG A 146 -17.59 -19.81 22.88
C ARG A 146 -18.95 -19.75 22.18
N PRO A 147 -19.42 -18.60 21.64
CA PRO A 147 -20.73 -18.55 20.97
C PRO A 147 -20.78 -19.36 19.70
N ILE A 148 -19.69 -19.41 18.91
CA ILE A 148 -19.62 -20.25 17.70
C ILE A 148 -19.80 -21.72 18.06
N ASN A 149 -19.15 -22.24 19.10
CA ASN A 149 -19.29 -23.63 19.49
C ASN A 149 -20.62 -23.93 20.19
N ALA A 150 -21.28 -22.96 20.81
CA ALA A 150 -22.64 -23.09 21.30
C ALA A 150 -23.62 -23.28 20.14
N LEU A 151 -23.51 -22.46 19.09
CA LEU A 151 -24.32 -22.60 17.88
C LEU A 151 -24.05 -23.92 17.15
N ARG A 152 -22.79 -24.31 17.03
CA ARG A 152 -22.40 -25.60 16.42
C ARG A 152 -23.00 -26.80 17.14
N ARG A 153 -23.05 -26.79 18.49
CA ARG A 153 -23.70 -27.83 19.29
C ARG A 153 -25.21 -27.90 19.03
N LEU A 154 -25.89 -26.75 18.93
CA LEU A 154 -27.30 -26.69 18.56
C LEU A 154 -27.59 -27.30 17.19
N LEU A 155 -26.63 -27.18 16.26
CA LEU A 155 -26.73 -27.74 14.90
C LEU A 155 -26.20 -29.18 14.79
N GLY A 156 -25.85 -29.84 15.89
CA GLY A 156 -25.31 -31.22 15.90
C GLY A 156 -23.90 -31.33 15.32
N LEU A 157 -23.17 -30.22 15.18
CA LEU A 157 -21.82 -30.21 14.60
C LEU A 157 -20.76 -30.41 15.70
N GLN A 158 -19.68 -31.09 15.35
CA GLN A 158 -18.53 -31.31 16.25
C GLN A 158 -17.87 -29.99 16.67
N TYR A 159 -17.19 -30.02 17.84
CA TYR A 159 -16.40 -28.89 18.34
C TYR A 159 -15.34 -28.45 17.31
N TRP A 160 -15.23 -27.14 17.10
CA TRP A 160 -14.22 -26.56 16.24
C TRP A 160 -13.56 -25.38 16.95
N SER A 161 -12.23 -25.37 16.99
CA SER A 161 -11.49 -24.30 17.65
C SER A 161 -11.08 -23.22 16.65
N LEU A 162 -11.77 -22.09 16.69
CA LEU A 162 -11.44 -20.90 15.91
C LEU A 162 -10.02 -20.42 16.26
N SER A 163 -9.65 -20.45 17.54
CA SER A 163 -8.32 -20.04 17.98
C SER A 163 -7.20 -20.96 17.48
N ALA A 164 -7.43 -22.29 17.42
CA ALA A 164 -6.48 -23.24 16.85
C ALA A 164 -6.32 -23.02 15.33
N TYR A 165 -7.41 -22.77 14.64
CA TYR A 165 -7.41 -22.45 13.21
C TYR A 165 -6.58 -21.19 12.91
N VAL A 166 -6.82 -20.10 13.66
CA VAL A 166 -6.07 -18.85 13.53
C VAL A 166 -4.59 -19.06 13.84
N LYS A 167 -4.26 -19.78 14.94
CA LYS A 167 -2.86 -20.08 15.30
C LYS A 167 -2.14 -20.84 14.18
N MET A 168 -2.81 -21.82 13.57
CA MET A 168 -2.25 -22.56 12.43
C MET A 168 -1.99 -21.62 11.25
N ARG A 169 -2.91 -20.72 10.94
CA ARG A 169 -2.77 -19.76 9.84
C ARG A 169 -1.66 -18.74 10.06
N VAL A 170 -1.51 -18.25 11.32
CA VAL A 170 -0.37 -17.38 11.68
C VAL A 170 0.95 -18.12 11.47
N LYS A 171 1.04 -19.40 11.88
CA LYS A 171 2.23 -20.21 11.66
C LYS A 171 2.52 -20.38 10.16
N ASP A 172 1.49 -20.60 9.34
CA ASP A 172 1.64 -20.74 7.89
C ASP A 172 2.17 -19.44 7.25
N ALA A 173 1.71 -18.28 7.73
CA ALA A 173 2.18 -16.98 7.24
C ALA A 173 3.64 -16.72 7.60
N VAL A 174 4.01 -16.95 8.85
CA VAL A 174 5.41 -16.79 9.30
C VAL A 174 6.33 -17.73 8.51
N SER A 175 5.89 -18.95 8.27
CA SER A 175 6.63 -19.93 7.44
C SER A 175 6.71 -19.47 5.97
N PHE A 176 5.67 -18.81 5.45
CA PHE A 176 5.68 -18.25 4.10
C PHE A 176 6.69 -17.11 3.98
N ILE A 177 6.63 -16.13 4.89
CA ILE A 177 7.58 -15.02 4.91
C ILE A 177 9.01 -15.54 4.97
N GLY A 178 9.30 -16.52 5.83
CA GLY A 178 10.64 -17.11 5.94
C GLY A 178 11.12 -17.76 4.64
N ARG A 179 10.26 -18.55 3.98
CA ARG A 179 10.59 -19.15 2.67
C ARG A 179 10.78 -18.12 1.57
N PHE A 180 9.94 -17.07 1.55
CA PHE A 180 10.10 -15.97 0.61
C PHE A 180 11.45 -15.27 0.79
N GLU A 181 11.85 -15.01 2.03
CA GLU A 181 13.14 -14.41 2.35
C GLU A 181 14.33 -15.33 1.93
N GLU A 182 14.21 -16.63 2.12
CA GLU A 182 15.22 -17.61 1.68
C GLU A 182 15.36 -17.63 0.15
N GLU A 183 14.26 -17.63 -0.59
CA GLU A 183 14.27 -17.58 -2.05
C GLU A 183 14.84 -16.26 -2.58
N ILE A 184 14.54 -15.14 -1.94
CA ILE A 184 15.16 -13.84 -2.26
C ILE A 184 16.68 -13.90 -2.15
N VAL A 185 17.21 -14.53 -1.10
CA VAL A 185 18.65 -14.71 -0.92
C VAL A 185 19.24 -15.53 -2.07
N HIS A 186 18.62 -16.66 -2.39
CA HIS A 186 19.05 -17.50 -3.51
C HIS A 186 19.03 -16.76 -4.84
N TYR A 187 17.97 -16.01 -5.09
CA TYR A 187 17.81 -15.22 -6.31
C TYR A 187 18.85 -14.08 -6.40
N SER A 188 19.19 -13.43 -5.28
CA SER A 188 20.19 -12.37 -5.24
C SER A 188 21.60 -12.89 -5.56
N LEU A 189 21.95 -14.05 -5.03
CA LEU A 189 23.23 -14.70 -5.32
C LEU A 189 23.35 -15.04 -6.81
N LYS A 190 22.29 -15.54 -7.44
CA LYS A 190 22.24 -15.84 -8.87
C LYS A 190 22.47 -14.59 -9.74
N HIS A 191 22.03 -13.42 -9.30
CA HIS A 191 22.16 -12.16 -10.03
C HIS A 191 23.41 -11.35 -9.66
N ASN A 192 24.26 -11.87 -8.75
CA ASN A 192 25.48 -11.20 -8.29
C ASN A 192 25.20 -9.78 -7.78
N VAL A 193 24.23 -9.66 -6.86
CA VAL A 193 23.83 -8.41 -6.20
C VAL A 193 23.97 -8.53 -4.69
N GLN A 194 24.18 -7.41 -3.99
CA GLN A 194 24.34 -7.39 -2.54
C GLN A 194 23.02 -7.32 -1.78
N GLY A 195 21.89 -7.11 -2.50
CA GLY A 195 20.59 -7.08 -1.86
C GLY A 195 19.45 -7.02 -2.86
N VAL A 196 18.23 -7.11 -2.33
CA VAL A 196 16.99 -7.06 -3.09
C VAL A 196 16.04 -6.04 -2.46
N VAL A 197 15.37 -5.27 -3.32
CA VAL A 197 14.23 -4.42 -2.95
C VAL A 197 12.98 -5.01 -3.58
N CYS A 198 11.96 -5.30 -2.78
CA CYS A 198 10.69 -5.88 -3.28
C CYS A 198 9.46 -5.33 -2.52
N GLY A 199 8.28 -5.76 -2.92
CA GLY A 199 6.97 -5.59 -2.29
C GLY A 199 6.27 -6.92 -2.10
N HIS A 200 5.07 -7.06 -2.65
CA HIS A 200 4.28 -8.28 -2.86
C HIS A 200 3.71 -8.95 -1.62
N ILE A 201 4.52 -9.20 -0.59
CA ILE A 201 4.08 -9.89 0.62
C ILE A 201 3.47 -8.95 1.67
N HIS A 202 3.38 -7.65 1.40
CA HIS A 202 2.83 -6.60 2.28
C HIS A 202 3.46 -6.60 3.70
N ALA A 203 4.73 -6.99 3.80
CA ALA A 203 5.47 -7.08 5.07
C ALA A 203 6.68 -6.16 5.05
N PRO A 204 6.52 -4.86 5.40
CA PRO A 204 7.59 -3.89 5.33
C PRO A 204 8.76 -4.29 6.24
N ALA A 205 9.97 -4.33 5.70
CA ALA A 205 11.14 -4.79 6.45
C ALA A 205 12.45 -4.26 5.87
N ILE A 206 13.43 -4.07 6.76
CA ILE A 206 14.84 -3.95 6.42
C ILE A 206 15.59 -4.99 7.23
N ARG A 207 16.23 -5.95 6.57
CA ARG A 207 16.92 -7.07 7.20
C ARG A 207 18.22 -7.39 6.47
N ASN A 208 19.12 -8.07 7.15
CA ASN A 208 20.24 -8.76 6.54
C ASN A 208 20.02 -10.28 6.72
N ILE A 209 19.93 -11.00 5.64
CA ILE A 209 19.65 -12.43 5.63
C ILE A 209 20.83 -13.12 4.95
N ASN A 210 21.64 -13.85 5.72
CA ASN A 210 22.82 -14.56 5.23
C ASN A 210 23.79 -13.68 4.41
N GLY A 211 23.94 -12.40 4.80
CA GLY A 211 24.81 -11.45 4.11
C GLY A 211 24.15 -10.68 2.96
N VAL A 212 22.93 -11.00 2.59
CA VAL A 212 22.13 -10.30 1.58
C VAL A 212 21.25 -9.26 2.25
N HIS A 213 21.30 -8.02 1.76
CA HIS A 213 20.40 -6.96 2.22
C HIS A 213 19.00 -7.18 1.63
N TYR A 214 18.03 -7.39 2.50
CA TYR A 214 16.61 -7.51 2.15
C TYR A 214 15.84 -6.26 2.53
N TYR A 215 15.17 -5.68 1.56
CA TYR A 215 14.34 -4.49 1.72
C TYR A 215 12.94 -4.77 1.16
N ASN A 216 11.91 -4.68 1.99
CA ASN A 216 10.52 -4.74 1.54
C ASN A 216 9.85 -3.39 1.79
N SER A 217 9.29 -2.77 0.75
CA SER A 217 8.64 -1.47 0.84
C SER A 217 7.27 -1.49 1.52
N GLY A 218 6.73 -2.70 1.77
CA GLY A 218 5.40 -2.87 2.36
C GLY A 218 4.30 -2.59 1.36
N ASP A 219 3.29 -1.84 1.77
CA ASP A 219 2.09 -1.58 0.97
C ASP A 219 1.45 -0.22 1.31
N TRP A 220 0.45 0.19 0.51
CA TRP A 220 -0.38 1.38 0.74
C TRP A 220 -1.86 0.99 1.01
N VAL A 221 -2.07 -0.19 1.57
CA VAL A 221 -3.38 -0.70 2.01
C VAL A 221 -3.45 -0.70 3.53
N GLU A 222 -2.45 -1.33 4.18
CA GLU A 222 -2.41 -1.52 5.63
C GLU A 222 -1.25 -0.73 6.28
N SER A 223 -0.02 -0.96 5.83
CA SER A 223 1.18 -0.38 6.46
C SER A 223 1.43 1.07 6.08
N ALA A 224 0.96 1.52 4.93
CA ALA A 224 1.24 2.82 4.35
C ALA A 224 2.73 3.17 4.42
N SER A 225 3.57 2.32 3.84
CA SER A 225 5.02 2.36 3.99
C SER A 225 5.75 2.55 2.66
N ALA A 226 6.98 3.04 2.75
CA ALA A 226 7.90 3.22 1.64
C ALA A 226 9.36 3.11 2.12
N LEU A 227 10.26 2.79 1.20
CA LEU A 227 11.69 2.89 1.44
C LEU A 227 12.23 4.18 0.85
N LEU A 228 13.18 4.80 1.53
CA LEU A 228 13.88 6.01 1.09
C LEU A 228 15.39 5.81 1.20
N GLU A 229 16.13 6.17 0.15
CA GLU A 229 17.58 6.21 0.14
C GLU A 229 18.04 7.66 0.21
N ASP A 230 18.91 7.97 1.16
CA ASP A 230 19.57 9.26 1.25
C ASP A 230 20.77 9.39 0.27
N PHE A 231 21.39 10.56 0.22
CA PHE A 231 22.55 10.83 -0.64
C PHE A 231 23.85 10.15 -0.17
N SER A 232 23.83 9.49 1.00
CA SER A 232 24.94 8.69 1.53
C SER A 232 24.78 7.20 1.24
N GLY A 233 23.61 6.77 0.70
CA GLY A 233 23.30 5.38 0.42
C GLY A 233 22.64 4.64 1.59
N ASN A 234 22.25 5.34 2.68
CA ASN A 234 21.48 4.73 3.74
C ASN A 234 20.02 4.59 3.29
N ILE A 235 19.45 3.42 3.52
CA ILE A 235 18.05 3.12 3.21
C ILE A 235 17.26 3.03 4.51
N GLU A 236 16.21 3.81 4.61
CA GLU A 236 15.29 3.81 5.75
C GLU A 236 13.87 3.41 5.33
N LEU A 237 13.15 2.77 6.24
CA LEU A 237 11.74 2.43 6.08
C LEU A 237 10.89 3.51 6.76
N ILE A 238 10.02 4.13 5.97
CA ILE A 238 9.04 5.10 6.47
C ILE A 238 7.68 4.42 6.53
N THR A 239 7.04 4.47 7.69
CA THR A 239 5.66 4.03 7.87
C THR A 239 4.79 5.23 8.22
N ARG A 240 3.64 5.35 7.56
CA ARG A 240 2.62 6.33 7.89
C ARG A 240 1.42 5.58 8.46
N TYR A 241 1.31 5.52 9.78
CA TYR A 241 0.10 5.02 10.40
C TYR A 241 -1.07 5.89 9.94
N VAL A 242 -2.07 5.26 9.36
CA VAL A 242 -3.35 5.91 9.13
C VAL A 242 -3.98 6.08 10.50
N GLU A 243 -3.99 7.30 11.03
CA GLU A 243 -4.98 7.62 12.04
C GLU A 243 -6.34 7.27 11.42
N SER A 244 -6.99 6.24 11.97
CA SER A 244 -8.37 5.94 11.61
C SER A 244 -9.15 7.24 11.77
N THR A 245 -9.59 7.83 10.67
CA THR A 245 -10.46 9.00 10.68
C THR A 245 -11.70 8.61 11.47
N LYS A 246 -11.73 8.98 12.77
CA LYS A 246 -12.99 9.10 13.49
C LYS A 246 -13.82 10.05 12.63
N PRO A 247 -15.07 9.70 12.27
CA PRO A 247 -15.94 10.67 11.61
C PRO A 247 -15.99 11.89 12.52
N GLU A 248 -15.58 13.05 12.03
CA GLU A 248 -15.83 14.32 12.70
C GLU A 248 -17.31 14.36 13.03
N GLN A 249 -17.62 14.26 14.32
CA GLN A 249 -18.94 14.61 14.81
C GLN A 249 -19.11 16.09 14.45
N SER A 250 -19.94 16.32 13.45
CA SER A 250 -20.44 17.64 13.10
C SER A 250 -20.91 18.28 14.41
N ALA A 251 -20.12 19.22 14.90
CA ALA A 251 -20.51 20.05 16.02
C ALA A 251 -21.80 20.75 15.63
N ALA A 252 -22.89 20.36 16.28
CA ALA A 252 -24.16 21.05 16.21
C ALA A 252 -23.90 22.51 16.56
N ARG A 253 -23.99 23.38 15.56
CA ARG A 253 -24.10 24.81 15.79
C ARG A 253 -25.45 25.05 16.49
N GLY A 254 -25.35 25.53 17.72
CA GLY A 254 -26.50 26.00 18.45
C GLY A 254 -27.23 27.08 17.65
N GLU A 255 -28.52 26.89 17.54
CA GLU A 255 -29.45 27.92 17.08
C GLU A 255 -29.47 29.01 18.18
N GLU A 256 -28.77 30.11 17.91
CA GLU A 256 -29.09 31.39 18.60
C GLU A 256 -30.28 32.01 17.87
N ASN A 257 -31.38 32.07 18.58
CA ASN A 257 -32.57 32.81 18.23
C ASN A 257 -32.22 34.31 18.15
N GLU A 258 -32.13 34.86 16.95
CA GLU A 258 -32.18 36.29 16.73
C GLU A 258 -33.63 36.71 16.49
N GLU A 259 -34.20 37.46 17.47
CA GLU A 259 -35.50 38.12 17.40
C GLU A 259 -35.54 39.05 16.17
N LEU A 260 -36.45 38.78 15.22
CA LEU A 260 -36.79 39.66 14.11
C LEU A 260 -37.64 40.81 14.58
N SER A 261 -37.07 42.03 14.67
CA SER A 261 -37.82 43.27 14.74
C SER A 261 -38.48 43.56 13.38
N PRO A 262 -39.72 44.06 13.37
CA PRO A 262 -40.45 44.33 12.13
C PRO A 262 -39.99 45.60 11.44
N LEU A 263 -39.72 45.50 10.13
CA LEU A 263 -39.47 46.64 9.25
C LEU A 263 -40.76 47.41 8.91
N PRO A 264 -40.70 48.77 8.80
CA PRO A 264 -41.87 49.58 8.43
C PRO A 264 -42.14 49.52 6.93
N GLY A 265 -43.42 49.55 6.61
CA GLY A 265 -43.93 49.51 5.24
C GLY A 265 -43.54 50.71 4.42
N SER A 266 -43.36 50.47 3.10
CA SER A 266 -43.43 51.49 2.08
C SER A 266 -44.16 50.97 0.83
N ALA A 267 -45.30 51.56 0.64
CA ALA A 267 -46.09 51.94 -0.52
C ALA A 267 -45.77 51.28 -1.88
N ILE A 268 -46.81 50.66 -2.36
CA ILE A 268 -47.06 50.31 -3.74
C ILE A 268 -47.20 51.60 -4.58
N GLN A 269 -46.47 51.70 -5.69
CA GLN A 269 -46.83 52.57 -6.82
C GLN A 269 -46.94 51.70 -8.06
N GLU A 270 -48.19 51.57 -8.50
CA GLU A 270 -48.57 51.17 -9.85
C GLU A 270 -48.18 52.28 -10.81
N SER A 271 -47.72 51.94 -11.99
CA SER A 271 -47.87 52.78 -13.17
C SER A 271 -47.85 51.94 -14.44
N PRO A 272 -48.74 52.28 -15.41
CA PRO A 272 -49.04 51.43 -16.55
C PRO A 272 -48.25 51.84 -17.78
N LEU A 273 -47.94 50.88 -18.64
CA LEU A 273 -48.12 50.81 -20.09
C LEU A 273 -47.34 49.62 -20.64
#